data_e096314dd49550c92e887feab2f1229b
#
_entry.id   e096314dd49550c92e887feab2f1229b
#
_cell.length_a   1.000
_cell.length_b   1.000
_cell.length_c   1.000
_cell.angle_alpha   90.00
_cell.angle_beta   90.00
_cell.angle_gamma   90.00
#
_symmetry.space_group_name_H-M   'P 1'
#
loop_
_entity.id
_entity.type
_entity.pdbx_description
1 polymer ?
#
loop_
_entity_poly.entity_id
_entity_poly.type
_entity_poly.pdbx_seq_one_letter_code
_entity_poly.pdbx_strand_id
1 'polypeptide(L)'
;MEEQRELAAGQKTSGREQKAKEPETRQTVIRVRDLYKIYRVGENRVRALNGVSFELYKGEFVAVVGTSGSGKSTLLNMMAGLEKPTKGEILIGRTHIERLSEKQLVAFRRENVGFIFQSYNLLPTMNAVENVALPLSFRGVSRKERLKKALHYMKLVGVKDQAQHMPSQMSGGQQQRVGIARALVVDPKIIFADEPTGNLDSRTTMEVLRLMQRIVKERSQTLVMVTHDNNLASYADRRIRIVDGKIVGIETGGRSALEEESAENEGGDRSAGNEHAQGGSEDE
;
A
#
# COMPACT_ATOMS: atom_id res chain seq x y z
N MET A 1 -32.44 3.97 71.11
CA MET A 1 -32.73 4.33 69.69
C MET A 1 -31.67 5.28 69.13
N GLU A 2 -30.41 5.00 69.34
CA GLU A 2 -29.28 5.84 68.88
C GLU A 2 -28.12 5.01 68.25
N GLU A 3 -28.34 3.75 67.94
CA GLU A 3 -27.29 2.87 67.47
C GLU A 3 -27.43 2.40 65.99
N GLN A 4 -28.18 3.09 65.12
CA GLN A 4 -28.39 2.72 63.72
C GLN A 4 -28.13 3.87 62.73
N ARG A 5 -27.24 4.82 63.02
CA ARG A 5 -26.93 5.94 62.10
C ARG A 5 -25.48 6.07 61.68
N GLU A 6 -24.62 5.09 61.88
CA GLU A 6 -23.19 5.22 61.57
C GLU A 6 -22.63 4.14 60.59
N LEU A 7 -23.38 3.68 59.60
CA LEU A 7 -22.89 2.74 58.61
C LEU A 7 -23.30 3.10 57.19
N ALA A 8 -23.22 4.37 56.80
CA ALA A 8 -23.50 4.82 55.43
C ALA A 8 -22.58 5.97 54.98
N ALA A 9 -21.28 5.83 55.18
CA ALA A 9 -20.33 6.80 54.63
C ALA A 9 -19.06 6.06 54.23
N GLY A 10 -18.89 5.80 52.94
CA GLY A 10 -17.56 5.38 52.47
C GLY A 10 -17.53 4.36 51.33
N GLN A 11 -18.06 4.68 50.15
CA GLN A 11 -17.52 4.14 48.91
C GLN A 11 -17.84 5.10 47.76
N LYS A 12 -17.06 6.17 47.64
CA LYS A 12 -16.96 6.92 46.38
C LYS A 12 -16.00 6.15 45.48
N THR A 13 -16.52 5.26 44.65
CA THR A 13 -15.80 4.69 43.48
C THR A 13 -15.60 5.80 42.47
N SER A 14 -14.36 6.25 42.37
CA SER A 14 -13.85 7.15 41.32
C SER A 14 -13.90 6.40 39.98
N GLY A 15 -15.04 6.42 39.33
CA GLY A 15 -15.20 6.07 37.93
C GLY A 15 -14.51 7.17 37.10
N ARG A 16 -13.25 6.93 36.70
CA ARG A 16 -12.66 7.69 35.59
C ARG A 16 -13.43 7.28 34.33
N GLU A 17 -14.38 8.12 33.96
CA GLU A 17 -14.94 8.13 32.61
C GLU A 17 -13.77 8.34 31.63
N GLN A 18 -13.35 7.28 30.98
CA GLN A 18 -12.53 7.39 29.78
C GLN A 18 -13.40 8.08 28.73
N LYS A 19 -13.21 9.40 28.56
CA LYS A 19 -13.71 10.11 27.38
C LYS A 19 -13.25 9.35 26.16
N ALA A 20 -14.18 8.70 25.47
CA ALA A 20 -13.97 8.16 24.15
C ALA A 20 -13.43 9.31 23.28
N LYS A 21 -12.22 9.15 22.75
CA LYS A 21 -11.67 10.08 21.77
C LYS A 21 -12.69 10.18 20.64
N GLU A 22 -13.19 11.41 20.40
CA GLU A 22 -13.98 11.70 19.21
C GLU A 22 -13.20 11.16 17.99
N PRO A 23 -13.87 10.50 17.02
CA PRO A 23 -13.18 10.00 15.84
C PRO A 23 -12.56 11.20 15.12
N GLU A 24 -11.23 11.26 15.07
CA GLU A 24 -10.52 12.19 14.19
C GLU A 24 -11.18 12.12 12.83
N THR A 25 -11.66 13.26 12.32
CA THR A 25 -12.31 13.34 10.99
C THR A 25 -11.29 12.99 9.92
N ARG A 26 -11.21 11.69 9.59
CA ARG A 26 -10.28 11.17 8.57
C ARG A 26 -10.62 11.79 7.23
N GLN A 27 -9.65 12.43 6.61
CA GLN A 27 -9.83 13.04 5.28
C GLN A 27 -10.04 11.95 4.22
N THR A 28 -11.23 11.88 3.62
CA THR A 28 -11.51 11.00 2.48
C THR A 28 -10.71 11.42 1.26
N VAL A 29 -9.94 10.50 0.68
CA VAL A 29 -9.14 10.70 -0.55
C VAL A 29 -9.83 10.09 -1.77
N ILE A 30 -10.42 8.91 -1.62
CA ILE A 30 -11.20 8.24 -2.67
C ILE A 30 -12.58 7.90 -2.10
N ARG A 31 -13.62 8.19 -2.88
CA ARG A 31 -14.98 7.72 -2.62
C ARG A 31 -15.50 7.00 -3.86
N VAL A 32 -15.90 5.76 -3.68
CA VAL A 32 -16.53 4.92 -4.70
C VAL A 32 -17.99 4.72 -4.33
N ARG A 33 -18.91 4.93 -5.29
CA ARG A 33 -20.35 4.76 -5.07
C ARG A 33 -20.97 3.97 -6.21
N ASP A 34 -21.70 2.90 -5.86
CA ASP A 34 -22.49 2.06 -6.75
C ASP A 34 -21.77 1.71 -8.04
N LEU A 35 -20.50 1.26 -7.91
CA LEU A 35 -19.61 1.02 -9.04
C LEU A 35 -19.93 -0.31 -9.70
N TYR A 36 -20.22 -0.27 -10.99
CA TYR A 36 -20.49 -1.44 -11.84
C TYR A 36 -19.50 -1.48 -12.99
N LYS A 37 -19.06 -2.70 -13.32
CA LYS A 37 -18.31 -2.96 -14.55
C LYS A 37 -18.83 -4.23 -15.22
N ILE A 38 -19.26 -4.08 -16.46
CA ILE A 38 -19.79 -5.17 -17.27
C ILE A 38 -18.97 -5.22 -18.56
N TYR A 39 -18.30 -6.34 -18.77
CA TYR A 39 -17.61 -6.65 -20.04
C TYR A 39 -18.55 -7.43 -20.98
N ARG A 40 -18.42 -7.18 -22.28
CA ARG A 40 -19.06 -7.99 -23.32
C ARG A 40 -17.99 -8.91 -23.92
N VAL A 41 -18.22 -10.21 -23.84
CA VAL A 41 -17.34 -11.24 -24.40
C VAL A 41 -18.18 -12.06 -25.37
N GLY A 42 -18.16 -11.68 -26.65
CA GLY A 42 -19.11 -12.20 -27.65
C GLY A 42 -20.53 -11.81 -27.28
N GLU A 43 -21.42 -12.79 -27.19
CA GLU A 43 -22.83 -12.60 -26.76
C GLU A 43 -23.02 -12.55 -25.24
N ASN A 44 -22.01 -12.97 -24.48
CA ASN A 44 -22.08 -13.03 -23.02
C ASN A 44 -21.75 -11.70 -22.35
N ARG A 45 -22.33 -11.48 -21.17
CA ARG A 45 -22.05 -10.33 -20.30
C ARG A 45 -21.43 -10.82 -18.99
N VAL A 46 -20.19 -10.40 -18.72
CA VAL A 46 -19.47 -10.71 -17.48
C VAL A 46 -19.53 -9.48 -16.58
N ARG A 47 -20.16 -9.62 -15.40
CA ARG A 47 -20.18 -8.55 -14.38
C ARG A 47 -18.94 -8.66 -13.50
N ALA A 48 -17.91 -7.89 -13.81
CA ALA A 48 -16.69 -7.87 -13.02
C ALA A 48 -16.84 -7.10 -11.71
N LEU A 49 -17.69 -6.04 -11.67
CA LEU A 49 -18.11 -5.35 -10.44
C LEU A 49 -19.60 -5.13 -10.43
N ASN A 50 -20.21 -5.24 -9.24
CA ASN A 50 -21.64 -5.29 -9.06
C ASN A 50 -22.11 -4.47 -7.84
N GLY A 51 -22.08 -3.12 -7.97
CA GLY A 51 -22.55 -2.19 -6.93
C GLY A 51 -21.56 -2.00 -5.78
N VAL A 52 -20.27 -1.83 -6.10
CA VAL A 52 -19.21 -1.63 -5.08
C VAL A 52 -19.25 -0.21 -4.57
N SER A 53 -19.28 -0.04 -3.22
CA SER A 53 -19.26 1.27 -2.55
C SER A 53 -18.35 1.22 -1.33
N PHE A 54 -17.41 2.18 -1.23
CA PHE A 54 -16.51 2.36 -0.07
C PHE A 54 -15.79 3.70 -0.14
N GLU A 55 -15.10 4.04 0.95
CA GLU A 55 -14.22 5.22 1.02
C GLU A 55 -12.81 4.81 1.45
N LEU A 56 -11.80 5.55 0.98
CA LEU A 56 -10.40 5.45 1.40
C LEU A 56 -9.94 6.78 1.98
N TYR A 57 -9.11 6.69 3.02
CA TYR A 57 -8.67 7.86 3.77
C TYR A 57 -7.20 8.19 3.50
N LYS A 58 -6.82 9.44 3.73
CA LYS A 58 -5.44 9.92 3.54
C LYS A 58 -4.48 9.19 4.48
N GLY A 59 -3.34 8.77 3.92
CA GLY A 59 -2.29 8.10 4.69
C GLY A 59 -2.63 6.67 5.10
N GLU A 60 -3.64 6.05 4.47
CA GLU A 60 -4.07 4.70 4.76
C GLU A 60 -3.42 3.69 3.80
N PHE A 61 -2.97 2.56 4.32
CA PHE A 61 -2.61 1.39 3.54
C PHE A 61 -3.81 0.43 3.50
N VAL A 62 -4.42 0.26 2.34
CA VAL A 62 -5.58 -0.62 2.14
C VAL A 62 -5.23 -1.78 1.23
N ALA A 63 -5.60 -3.00 1.65
CA ALA A 63 -5.54 -4.19 0.81
C ALA A 63 -6.93 -4.58 0.31
N VAL A 64 -7.05 -4.77 -1.00
CA VAL A 64 -8.22 -5.36 -1.65
C VAL A 64 -7.93 -6.83 -1.90
N VAL A 65 -8.68 -7.72 -1.24
CA VAL A 65 -8.45 -9.17 -1.27
C VAL A 65 -9.61 -9.93 -1.87
N GLY A 66 -9.31 -11.07 -2.48
CA GLY A 66 -10.31 -11.98 -3.06
C GLY A 66 -9.64 -12.99 -4.01
N THR A 67 -10.38 -13.98 -4.42
CA THR A 67 -9.92 -15.01 -5.38
C THR A 67 -9.62 -14.42 -6.76
N SER A 68 -8.91 -15.17 -7.62
CA SER A 68 -8.74 -14.79 -9.03
C SER A 68 -10.11 -14.60 -9.69
N GLY A 69 -10.24 -13.58 -10.55
CA GLY A 69 -11.51 -13.26 -11.21
C GLY A 69 -12.56 -12.53 -10.37
N SER A 70 -12.32 -12.27 -9.07
CA SER A 70 -13.31 -11.60 -8.21
C SER A 70 -13.54 -10.10 -8.51
N GLY A 71 -12.76 -9.48 -9.43
CA GLY A 71 -12.91 -8.08 -9.84
C GLY A 71 -11.90 -7.11 -9.23
N LYS A 72 -10.87 -7.59 -8.50
CA LYS A 72 -9.87 -6.75 -7.81
C LYS A 72 -9.08 -5.83 -8.75
N SER A 73 -8.43 -6.39 -9.76
CA SER A 73 -7.64 -5.60 -10.75
C SER A 73 -8.55 -4.68 -11.57
N THR A 74 -9.80 -5.12 -11.86
CA THR A 74 -10.81 -4.26 -12.48
C THR A 74 -11.11 -3.03 -11.63
N LEU A 75 -11.34 -3.22 -10.31
CA LEU A 75 -11.57 -2.12 -9.38
C LEU A 75 -10.36 -1.19 -9.30
N LEU A 76 -9.15 -1.75 -9.18
CA LEU A 76 -7.90 -0.99 -9.16
C LEU A 76 -7.74 -0.12 -10.41
N ASN A 77 -7.94 -0.72 -11.61
CA ASN A 77 -7.83 -0.02 -12.89
C ASN A 77 -8.82 1.14 -13.01
N MET A 78 -10.04 0.96 -12.52
CA MET A 78 -11.03 2.05 -12.53
C MET A 78 -10.67 3.17 -11.56
N MET A 79 -10.23 2.85 -10.34
CA MET A 79 -9.76 3.86 -9.38
C MET A 79 -8.51 4.59 -9.88
N ALA A 80 -7.63 3.90 -10.59
CA ALA A 80 -6.46 4.52 -11.23
C ALA A 80 -6.81 5.34 -12.49
N GLY A 81 -8.05 5.32 -12.96
CA GLY A 81 -8.47 5.98 -14.20
C GLY A 81 -7.87 5.35 -15.45
N LEU A 82 -7.51 4.07 -15.42
CA LEU A 82 -7.07 3.28 -16.57
C LEU A 82 -8.26 2.73 -17.35
N GLU A 83 -9.39 2.58 -16.68
CA GLU A 83 -10.61 2.06 -17.28
C GLU A 83 -11.83 2.79 -16.72
N LYS A 84 -12.85 3.02 -17.55
CA LYS A 84 -14.09 3.66 -17.13
C LYS A 84 -15.11 2.65 -16.60
N PRO A 85 -15.87 2.99 -15.55
CA PRO A 85 -16.97 2.17 -15.09
C PRO A 85 -18.12 2.12 -16.11
N THR A 86 -18.95 1.07 -16.04
CA THR A 86 -20.21 1.01 -16.78
C THR A 86 -21.26 1.89 -16.12
N LYS A 87 -21.27 1.96 -14.76
CA LYS A 87 -22.14 2.80 -13.95
C LYS A 87 -21.47 3.07 -12.60
N GLY A 88 -21.89 4.13 -11.92
CA GLY A 88 -21.40 4.52 -10.61
C GLY A 88 -20.41 5.68 -10.68
N GLU A 89 -19.88 6.07 -9.54
CA GLU A 89 -19.04 7.25 -9.38
C GLU A 89 -17.74 6.93 -8.67
N ILE A 90 -16.65 7.59 -9.09
CA ILE A 90 -15.34 7.54 -8.45
C ILE A 90 -14.86 8.97 -8.24
N LEU A 91 -14.93 9.45 -7.01
CA LEU A 91 -14.47 10.77 -6.61
C LEU A 91 -13.07 10.65 -5.97
N ILE A 92 -12.07 11.30 -6.54
CA ILE A 92 -10.71 11.40 -5.99
C ILE A 92 -10.41 12.86 -5.64
N GLY A 93 -10.28 13.13 -4.35
CA GLY A 93 -10.24 14.49 -3.84
C GLY A 93 -11.55 15.23 -4.18
N ARG A 94 -11.49 16.12 -5.19
CA ARG A 94 -12.67 16.88 -5.71
C ARG A 94 -13.00 16.52 -7.15
N THR A 95 -12.37 15.50 -7.73
CA THR A 95 -12.46 15.18 -9.15
C THR A 95 -13.25 13.91 -9.38
N HIS A 96 -14.35 13.99 -10.12
CA HIS A 96 -15.11 12.85 -10.63
C HIS A 96 -14.38 12.25 -11.84
N ILE A 97 -13.57 11.22 -11.62
CA ILE A 97 -12.69 10.66 -12.66
C ILE A 97 -13.46 9.92 -13.75
N GLU A 98 -14.62 9.37 -13.43
CA GLU A 98 -15.50 8.70 -14.41
C GLU A 98 -16.03 9.66 -15.48
N ARG A 99 -16.08 10.97 -15.19
CA ARG A 99 -16.55 12.02 -16.11
C ARG A 99 -15.46 12.59 -17.00
N LEU A 100 -14.20 12.31 -16.70
CA LEU A 100 -13.05 12.83 -17.44
C LEU A 100 -12.97 12.21 -18.84
N SER A 101 -12.57 13.00 -19.83
CA SER A 101 -12.14 12.50 -21.15
C SER A 101 -10.82 11.73 -21.04
N GLU A 102 -10.47 10.92 -22.05
CA GLU A 102 -9.20 10.19 -22.06
C GLU A 102 -7.99 11.12 -21.89
N LYS A 103 -7.98 12.28 -22.57
CA LYS A 103 -6.92 13.28 -22.43
C LYS A 103 -6.80 13.80 -20.99
N GLN A 104 -7.93 14.04 -20.33
CA GLN A 104 -7.97 14.49 -18.93
C GLN A 104 -7.56 13.37 -17.96
N LEU A 105 -7.93 12.10 -18.23
CA LEU A 105 -7.48 10.94 -17.44
C LEU A 105 -5.96 10.76 -17.53
N VAL A 106 -5.36 10.96 -18.72
CA VAL A 106 -3.88 10.94 -18.87
C VAL A 106 -3.24 12.01 -18.00
N ALA A 107 -3.75 13.26 -18.04
CA ALA A 107 -3.23 14.35 -17.20
C ALA A 107 -3.43 14.04 -15.70
N PHE A 108 -4.60 13.54 -15.32
CA PHE A 108 -4.92 13.16 -13.94
C PHE A 108 -3.94 12.09 -13.40
N ARG A 109 -3.72 10.99 -14.15
CA ARG A 109 -2.78 9.93 -13.76
C ARG A 109 -1.38 10.47 -13.60
N ARG A 110 -0.91 11.25 -14.58
CA ARG A 110 0.45 11.85 -14.57
C ARG A 110 0.71 12.67 -13.31
N GLU A 111 -0.32 13.32 -12.75
CA GLU A 111 -0.18 14.23 -11.61
C GLU A 111 -0.47 13.60 -10.24
N ASN A 112 -1.36 12.61 -10.19
CA ASN A 112 -1.93 12.16 -8.93
C ASN A 112 -1.67 10.68 -8.60
N VAL A 113 -1.26 9.87 -9.58
CA VAL A 113 -1.21 8.40 -9.44
C VAL A 113 0.21 7.88 -9.61
N GLY A 114 0.64 7.04 -8.67
CA GLY A 114 1.77 6.12 -8.81
C GLY A 114 1.25 4.71 -9.03
N PHE A 115 1.92 3.90 -9.87
CA PHE A 115 1.49 2.53 -10.13
C PHE A 115 2.66 1.56 -9.96
N ILE A 116 2.45 0.51 -9.16
CA ILE A 116 3.38 -0.60 -8.91
C ILE A 116 2.76 -1.85 -9.52
N PHE A 117 3.48 -2.51 -10.43
CA PHE A 117 3.00 -3.67 -11.17
C PHE A 117 3.63 -4.96 -10.66
N GLN A 118 2.92 -6.07 -10.79
CA GLN A 118 3.42 -7.40 -10.50
C GLN A 118 4.63 -7.78 -11.37
N SER A 119 4.59 -7.48 -12.67
CA SER A 119 5.65 -7.78 -13.63
C SER A 119 6.68 -6.67 -13.79
N TYR A 120 6.79 -5.78 -12.79
CA TYR A 120 7.68 -4.62 -12.73
C TYR A 120 7.45 -3.59 -13.86
N ASN A 121 7.15 -4.01 -15.06
CA ASN A 121 6.92 -3.19 -16.27
C ASN A 121 8.02 -2.15 -16.51
N LEU A 122 9.27 -2.55 -16.30
CA LEU A 122 10.44 -1.74 -16.65
C LEU A 122 10.69 -1.81 -18.16
N LEU A 123 11.08 -0.69 -18.74
CA LEU A 123 11.49 -0.64 -20.15
C LEU A 123 12.88 -1.28 -20.28
N PRO A 124 13.02 -2.39 -21.04
CA PRO A 124 14.27 -3.13 -21.13
C PRO A 124 15.37 -2.38 -21.86
N THR A 125 15.02 -1.35 -22.63
CA THR A 125 15.93 -0.47 -23.39
C THR A 125 16.48 0.71 -22.57
N MET A 126 16.05 0.85 -21.32
CA MET A 126 16.44 1.91 -20.40
C MET A 126 17.08 1.32 -19.15
N ASN A 127 18.13 1.94 -18.63
CA ASN A 127 18.69 1.57 -17.34
C ASN A 127 17.73 1.93 -16.17
N ALA A 128 18.08 1.53 -14.94
CA ALA A 128 17.22 1.70 -13.78
C ALA A 128 16.90 3.18 -13.49
N VAL A 129 17.89 4.08 -13.53
CA VAL A 129 17.64 5.49 -13.25
C VAL A 129 16.79 6.16 -14.33
N GLU A 130 16.92 5.75 -15.58
CA GLU A 130 16.08 6.25 -16.69
C GLU A 130 14.66 5.75 -16.57
N ASN A 131 14.44 4.48 -16.19
CA ASN A 131 13.12 3.94 -15.87
C ASN A 131 12.43 4.74 -14.77
N VAL A 132 13.14 5.04 -13.67
CA VAL A 132 12.60 5.85 -12.58
C VAL A 132 12.33 7.29 -13.03
N ALA A 133 13.19 7.88 -13.86
CA ALA A 133 13.05 9.26 -14.33
C ALA A 133 11.96 9.45 -15.39
N LEU A 134 11.51 8.36 -16.03
CA LEU A 134 10.60 8.41 -17.18
C LEU A 134 9.30 9.20 -16.92
N PRO A 135 8.57 9.00 -15.81
CA PRO A 135 7.35 9.76 -15.55
C PRO A 135 7.56 11.28 -15.48
N LEU A 136 8.74 11.72 -15.02
CA LEU A 136 9.09 13.15 -14.97
C LEU A 136 9.34 13.74 -16.36
N SER A 137 9.76 12.92 -17.34
CA SER A 137 9.92 13.40 -18.72
C SER A 137 8.58 13.81 -19.34
N PHE A 138 7.49 13.10 -19.01
CA PHE A 138 6.13 13.45 -19.43
C PHE A 138 5.58 14.72 -18.75
N ARG A 139 6.23 15.16 -17.66
CA ARG A 139 5.95 16.44 -16.99
C ARG A 139 6.82 17.59 -17.51
N GLY A 140 7.67 17.35 -18.50
CA GLY A 140 8.57 18.36 -19.07
C GLY A 140 9.77 18.71 -18.18
N VAL A 141 10.07 17.90 -17.15
CA VAL A 141 11.22 18.12 -16.26
C VAL A 141 12.53 17.91 -17.02
N SER A 142 13.50 18.81 -16.88
CA SER A 142 14.80 18.74 -17.55
C SER A 142 15.52 17.42 -17.25
N ARG A 143 16.37 16.93 -18.19
CA ARG A 143 17.11 15.67 -18.02
C ARG A 143 17.94 15.66 -16.73
N LYS A 144 18.63 16.74 -16.43
CA LYS A 144 19.48 16.89 -15.25
C LYS A 144 18.66 16.78 -13.96
N GLU A 145 17.54 17.46 -13.86
CA GLU A 145 16.70 17.47 -12.68
C GLU A 145 15.97 16.14 -12.46
N ARG A 146 15.41 15.53 -13.54
CA ARG A 146 14.70 14.25 -13.40
C ARG A 146 15.63 13.11 -13.01
N LEU A 147 16.90 13.06 -13.52
CA LEU A 147 17.88 12.07 -13.10
C LEU A 147 18.32 12.27 -11.65
N LYS A 148 18.52 13.53 -11.21
CA LYS A 148 18.83 13.86 -9.81
C LYS A 148 17.69 13.39 -8.89
N LYS A 149 16.43 13.67 -9.26
CA LYS A 149 15.26 13.23 -8.47
C LYS A 149 15.13 11.71 -8.48
N ALA A 150 15.33 11.04 -9.62
CA ALA A 150 15.31 9.59 -9.73
C ALA A 150 16.35 8.92 -8.81
N LEU A 151 17.58 9.39 -8.80
CA LEU A 151 18.65 8.89 -7.90
C LEU A 151 18.29 9.06 -6.41
N HIS A 152 17.61 10.16 -6.05
CA HIS A 152 17.12 10.36 -4.68
C HIS A 152 16.11 9.26 -4.29
N TYR A 153 15.12 8.98 -5.15
CA TYR A 153 14.13 7.92 -4.88
C TYR A 153 14.74 6.52 -4.93
N MET A 154 15.71 6.26 -5.80
CA MET A 154 16.45 5.01 -5.81
C MET A 154 17.25 4.78 -4.52
N LYS A 155 17.83 5.85 -3.94
CA LYS A 155 18.45 5.78 -2.61
C LYS A 155 17.42 5.45 -1.53
N LEU A 156 16.23 6.05 -1.56
CA LEU A 156 15.15 5.82 -0.60
C LEU A 156 14.72 4.36 -0.56
N VAL A 157 14.66 3.70 -1.73
CA VAL A 157 14.25 2.29 -1.84
C VAL A 157 15.43 1.31 -1.83
N GLY A 158 16.67 1.78 -1.61
CA GLY A 158 17.86 0.94 -1.42
C GLY A 158 18.42 0.31 -2.71
N VAL A 159 18.24 0.96 -3.88
CA VAL A 159 18.76 0.47 -5.18
C VAL A 159 19.56 1.54 -5.95
N LYS A 160 20.20 2.46 -5.24
CA LYS A 160 20.98 3.53 -5.87
C LYS A 160 22.18 2.98 -6.66
N ASP A 161 22.81 1.93 -6.17
CA ASP A 161 24.01 1.35 -6.78
C ASP A 161 23.69 0.64 -8.10
N GLN A 162 22.43 0.26 -8.33
CA GLN A 162 21.93 -0.33 -9.56
C GLN A 162 21.51 0.73 -10.61
N ALA A 163 21.78 2.01 -10.40
CA ALA A 163 21.28 3.11 -11.24
C ALA A 163 21.59 2.93 -12.74
N GLN A 164 22.75 2.39 -13.07
CA GLN A 164 23.18 2.16 -14.46
C GLN A 164 22.86 0.76 -14.98
N HIS A 165 22.33 -0.16 -14.14
CA HIS A 165 22.00 -1.50 -14.57
C HIS A 165 20.74 -1.51 -15.46
N MET A 166 20.77 -2.35 -16.49
CA MET A 166 19.59 -2.68 -17.28
C MET A 166 18.66 -3.64 -16.50
N PRO A 167 17.35 -3.69 -16.79
CA PRO A 167 16.46 -4.61 -16.11
C PRO A 167 16.94 -6.08 -16.10
N SER A 168 17.54 -6.54 -17.17
CA SER A 168 18.11 -7.91 -17.28
C SER A 168 19.30 -8.20 -16.37
N GLN A 169 19.91 -7.17 -15.80
CA GLN A 169 21.05 -7.26 -14.88
C GLN A 169 20.66 -7.18 -13.40
N MET A 170 19.36 -7.11 -13.11
CA MET A 170 18.84 -6.91 -11.76
C MET A 170 18.01 -8.13 -11.31
N SER A 171 18.11 -8.46 -10.01
CA SER A 171 17.21 -9.44 -9.40
C SER A 171 15.74 -8.96 -9.41
N GLY A 172 14.77 -9.86 -9.24
CA GLY A 172 13.36 -9.52 -9.18
C GLY A 172 13.05 -8.46 -8.10
N GLY A 173 13.64 -8.61 -6.91
CA GLY A 173 13.50 -7.65 -5.82
C GLY A 173 14.09 -6.27 -6.13
N GLN A 174 15.22 -6.21 -6.83
CA GLN A 174 15.81 -4.96 -7.30
C GLN A 174 14.92 -4.29 -8.36
N GLN A 175 14.41 -5.05 -9.32
CA GLN A 175 13.47 -4.55 -10.33
C GLN A 175 12.19 -4.00 -9.69
N GLN A 176 11.65 -4.70 -8.68
CA GLN A 176 10.46 -4.24 -7.96
C GLN A 176 10.73 -2.94 -7.21
N ARG A 177 11.86 -2.82 -6.52
CA ARG A 177 12.26 -1.57 -5.85
C ARG A 177 12.45 -0.42 -6.86
N VAL A 178 12.97 -0.67 -8.04
CA VAL A 178 13.01 0.32 -9.15
C VAL A 178 11.59 0.71 -9.58
N GLY A 179 10.67 -0.25 -9.71
CA GLY A 179 9.26 0.01 -9.99
C GLY A 179 8.58 0.87 -8.91
N ILE A 180 8.88 0.61 -7.63
CA ILE A 180 8.41 1.44 -6.50
C ILE A 180 9.00 2.86 -6.60
N ALA A 181 10.31 3.00 -6.84
CA ALA A 181 10.92 4.32 -7.01
C ALA A 181 10.30 5.11 -8.17
N ARG A 182 9.99 4.44 -9.29
CA ARG A 182 9.29 5.02 -10.44
C ARG A 182 7.88 5.50 -10.09
N ALA A 183 7.15 4.73 -9.29
CA ALA A 183 5.82 5.13 -8.82
C ALA A 183 5.88 6.37 -7.91
N LEU A 184 6.91 6.47 -7.08
CA LEU A 184 7.09 7.54 -6.09
C LEU A 184 7.66 8.84 -6.66
N VAL A 185 8.44 8.78 -7.74
CA VAL A 185 9.24 9.93 -8.24
C VAL A 185 8.40 11.15 -8.60
N VAL A 186 7.13 10.95 -8.88
CA VAL A 186 6.15 12.00 -9.20
C VAL A 186 5.45 12.58 -7.97
N ASP A 187 5.78 12.14 -6.75
CA ASP A 187 5.09 12.49 -5.50
C ASP A 187 3.56 12.32 -5.64
N PRO A 188 3.07 11.10 -5.92
CA PRO A 188 1.66 10.88 -6.19
C PRO A 188 0.84 11.05 -4.91
N LYS A 189 -0.45 11.40 -5.05
CA LYS A 189 -1.39 11.41 -3.92
C LYS A 189 -1.80 10.00 -3.50
N ILE A 190 -1.87 9.10 -4.50
CA ILE A 190 -2.31 7.72 -4.31
C ILE A 190 -1.38 6.80 -5.08
N ILE A 191 -0.99 5.70 -4.44
CA ILE A 191 -0.22 4.62 -5.04
C ILE A 191 -1.16 3.42 -5.18
N PHE A 192 -1.27 2.90 -6.39
CA PHE A 192 -1.94 1.63 -6.68
C PHE A 192 -0.89 0.56 -6.91
N ALA A 193 -1.07 -0.61 -6.28
CA ALA A 193 -0.16 -1.75 -6.38
C ALA A 193 -0.96 -3.00 -6.75
N ASP A 194 -0.71 -3.54 -7.94
CA ASP A 194 -1.34 -4.76 -8.43
C ASP A 194 -0.40 -5.95 -8.19
N GLU A 195 -0.71 -6.77 -7.19
CA GLU A 195 0.07 -7.94 -6.75
C GLU A 195 1.59 -7.67 -6.67
N PRO A 196 2.03 -6.63 -5.91
CA PRO A 196 3.40 -6.09 -6.01
C PRO A 196 4.50 -7.06 -5.58
N THR A 197 4.15 -8.20 -5.01
CA THR A 197 5.09 -9.21 -4.51
C THR A 197 4.89 -10.59 -5.13
N GLY A 198 3.97 -10.72 -6.08
CA GLY A 198 3.56 -12.01 -6.64
C GLY A 198 4.67 -12.77 -7.38
N ASN A 199 5.78 -12.12 -7.76
CA ASN A 199 6.92 -12.71 -8.44
C ASN A 199 8.20 -12.72 -7.57
N LEU A 200 8.08 -12.57 -6.25
CA LEU A 200 9.20 -12.48 -5.32
C LEU A 200 9.22 -13.69 -4.38
N ASP A 201 10.40 -14.06 -3.91
CA ASP A 201 10.56 -15.01 -2.80
C ASP A 201 10.04 -14.42 -1.48
N SER A 202 9.82 -15.25 -0.47
CA SER A 202 9.21 -14.86 0.80
C SER A 202 9.99 -13.77 1.55
N ARG A 203 11.34 -13.84 1.55
CA ARG A 203 12.20 -12.86 2.21
C ARG A 203 12.09 -11.49 1.53
N THR A 204 12.26 -11.45 0.23
CA THR A 204 12.17 -10.24 -0.59
C THR A 204 10.76 -9.64 -0.53
N THR A 205 9.72 -10.48 -0.46
CA THR A 205 8.33 -10.07 -0.26
C THR A 205 8.17 -9.25 1.02
N MET A 206 8.68 -9.73 2.15
CA MET A 206 8.62 -9.00 3.42
C MET A 206 9.42 -7.70 3.40
N GLU A 207 10.59 -7.68 2.78
CA GLU A 207 11.37 -6.45 2.60
C GLU A 207 10.63 -5.38 1.79
N VAL A 208 9.97 -5.78 0.70
CA VAL A 208 9.16 -4.88 -0.14
C VAL A 208 7.93 -4.38 0.63
N LEU A 209 7.28 -5.25 1.40
CA LEU A 209 6.12 -4.88 2.22
C LEU A 209 6.50 -3.86 3.31
N ARG A 210 7.59 -4.10 4.04
CA ARG A 210 8.16 -3.17 5.03
C ARG A 210 8.47 -1.80 4.39
N LEU A 211 9.07 -1.82 3.20
CA LEU A 211 9.32 -0.60 2.44
C LEU A 211 8.03 0.16 2.12
N MET A 212 6.98 -0.53 1.66
CA MET A 212 5.68 0.09 1.36
C MET A 212 5.02 0.67 2.62
N GLN A 213 5.01 -0.04 3.74
CA GLN A 213 4.50 0.49 5.02
C GLN A 213 5.27 1.73 5.49
N ARG A 214 6.60 1.71 5.38
CA ARG A 214 7.45 2.86 5.72
C ARG A 214 7.10 4.09 4.88
N ILE A 215 6.93 3.92 3.56
CA ILE A 215 6.55 5.00 2.64
C ILE A 215 5.21 5.62 3.04
N VAL A 216 4.19 4.79 3.31
CA VAL A 216 2.87 5.25 3.73
C VAL A 216 2.97 6.06 5.03
N LYS A 217 3.66 5.51 6.04
CA LYS A 217 3.80 6.13 7.37
C LYS A 217 4.58 7.45 7.34
N GLU A 218 5.76 7.45 6.69
CA GLU A 218 6.66 8.62 6.69
C GLU A 218 6.19 9.75 5.77
N ARG A 219 5.50 9.40 4.66
CA ARG A 219 5.10 10.39 3.64
C ARG A 219 3.60 10.71 3.65
N SER A 220 2.83 10.10 4.54
CA SER A 220 1.36 10.23 4.60
C SER A 220 0.71 9.98 3.22
N GLN A 221 1.27 9.05 2.44
CA GLN A 221 0.73 8.66 1.14
C GLN A 221 -0.34 7.58 1.33
N THR A 222 -1.32 7.57 0.46
CA THR A 222 -2.36 6.53 0.46
C THR A 222 -1.96 5.42 -0.49
N LEU A 223 -1.95 4.17 -0.02
CA LEU A 223 -1.59 2.99 -0.79
C LEU A 223 -2.77 2.03 -0.89
N VAL A 224 -3.10 1.62 -2.10
CA VAL A 224 -4.11 0.59 -2.38
C VAL A 224 -3.42 -0.60 -3.03
N MET A 225 -3.33 -1.71 -2.32
CA MET A 225 -2.74 -2.95 -2.80
C MET A 225 -3.84 -3.95 -3.15
N VAL A 226 -3.74 -4.57 -4.31
CA VAL A 226 -4.52 -5.76 -4.66
C VAL A 226 -3.65 -6.98 -4.43
N THR A 227 -4.18 -7.98 -3.77
CA THR A 227 -3.50 -9.28 -3.58
C THR A 227 -4.52 -10.41 -3.39
N HIS A 228 -4.12 -11.62 -3.71
CA HIS A 228 -4.84 -12.83 -3.35
C HIS A 228 -4.27 -13.48 -2.06
N ASP A 229 -3.16 -12.98 -1.55
CA ASP A 229 -2.52 -13.46 -0.31
C ASP A 229 -3.09 -12.74 0.92
N ASN A 230 -3.83 -13.48 1.75
CA ASN A 230 -4.42 -12.96 2.98
C ASN A 230 -3.37 -12.61 4.04
N ASN A 231 -2.20 -13.29 4.05
CA ASN A 231 -1.12 -12.99 4.99
C ASN A 231 -0.54 -11.60 4.68
N LEU A 232 -0.24 -11.33 3.42
CA LEU A 232 0.26 -10.01 3.00
C LEU A 232 -0.79 -8.91 3.25
N ALA A 233 -2.06 -9.22 3.01
CA ALA A 233 -3.15 -8.29 3.27
C ALA A 233 -3.31 -7.95 4.75
N SER A 234 -2.89 -8.85 5.67
CA SER A 234 -2.96 -8.61 7.12
C SER A 234 -2.06 -7.47 7.59
N TYR A 235 -1.11 -7.03 6.78
CA TYR A 235 -0.23 -5.88 7.06
C TYR A 235 -0.80 -4.54 6.61
N ALA A 236 -1.96 -4.53 5.93
CA ALA A 236 -2.67 -3.30 5.61
C ALA A 236 -3.51 -2.80 6.80
N ASP A 237 -3.66 -1.49 6.95
CA ASP A 237 -4.48 -0.88 8.01
C ASP A 237 -5.94 -1.31 7.90
N ARG A 238 -6.38 -1.56 6.64
CA ARG A 238 -7.75 -2.02 6.35
C ARG A 238 -7.76 -2.98 5.17
N ARG A 239 -8.62 -4.00 5.26
CA ARG A 239 -8.83 -5.01 4.23
C ARG A 239 -10.23 -4.91 3.67
N ILE A 240 -10.36 -4.86 2.35
CA ILE A 240 -11.64 -4.90 1.63
C ILE A 240 -11.71 -6.23 0.90
N ARG A 241 -12.63 -7.09 1.32
CA ARG A 241 -12.83 -8.41 0.70
C ARG A 241 -13.85 -8.34 -0.42
N ILE A 242 -13.43 -8.79 -1.62
CA ILE A 242 -14.28 -8.84 -2.82
C ILE A 242 -14.51 -10.29 -3.24
N VAL A 243 -15.76 -10.64 -3.48
CA VAL A 243 -16.19 -11.92 -4.04
C VAL A 243 -17.25 -11.63 -5.12
N ASP A 244 -17.08 -12.19 -6.31
CA ASP A 244 -18.00 -12.05 -7.45
C ASP A 244 -18.42 -10.60 -7.73
N GLY A 245 -17.41 -9.69 -7.69
CA GLY A 245 -17.60 -8.27 -7.95
C GLY A 245 -18.33 -7.50 -6.86
N LYS A 246 -18.55 -8.06 -5.66
CA LYS A 246 -19.19 -7.40 -4.52
C LYS A 246 -18.27 -7.35 -3.31
N ILE A 247 -18.36 -6.27 -2.52
CA ILE A 247 -17.73 -6.23 -1.21
C ILE A 247 -18.54 -7.11 -0.25
N VAL A 248 -17.87 -8.10 0.36
CA VAL A 248 -18.46 -9.00 1.35
C VAL A 248 -18.01 -8.71 2.77
N GLY A 249 -17.00 -7.87 2.94
CA GLY A 249 -16.51 -7.44 4.25
C GLY A 249 -15.46 -6.34 4.14
N ILE A 250 -15.41 -5.49 5.16
CA ILE A 250 -14.35 -4.50 5.39
C ILE A 250 -13.87 -4.69 6.82
N GLU A 251 -12.59 -5.01 6.98
CA GLU A 251 -11.96 -5.27 8.27
C GLU A 251 -10.90 -4.19 8.54
N THR A 252 -10.84 -3.69 9.77
CA THR A 252 -9.84 -2.73 10.24
C THR A 252 -8.88 -3.41 11.20
N GLY A 253 -7.65 -2.89 11.24
CA GLY A 253 -6.55 -3.43 12.04
C GLY A 253 -5.59 -4.23 11.16
N GLY A 254 -4.32 -3.86 11.24
CA GLY A 254 -3.24 -4.45 10.47
C GLY A 254 -2.05 -4.82 11.36
N ARG A 255 -1.25 -5.80 10.92
CA ARG A 255 0.04 -6.14 11.51
C ARG A 255 1.09 -5.13 11.06
N SER A 256 2.05 -4.84 11.90
CA SER A 256 3.16 -3.97 11.56
C SER A 256 4.39 -4.79 11.19
N ALA A 257 4.72 -4.84 9.90
CA ALA A 257 5.95 -5.49 9.44
C ALA A 257 7.21 -4.76 9.96
N LEU A 258 7.08 -3.48 10.32
CA LEU A 258 8.16 -2.69 10.92
C LEU A 258 8.39 -3.05 12.38
N GLU A 259 7.35 -3.37 13.14
CA GLU A 259 7.47 -3.85 14.53
C GLU A 259 8.04 -5.27 14.58
N GLU A 260 7.63 -6.14 13.65
CA GLU A 260 8.21 -7.48 13.51
C GLU A 260 9.72 -7.42 13.18
N GLU A 261 10.16 -6.51 12.31
CA GLU A 261 11.59 -6.29 12.00
C GLU A 261 12.39 -5.87 13.25
N SER A 262 11.81 -4.98 14.07
CA SER A 262 12.46 -4.52 15.30
C SER A 262 12.60 -5.66 16.31
N ALA A 263 11.58 -6.50 16.45
CA ALA A 263 11.61 -7.66 17.35
C ALA A 263 12.60 -8.75 16.89
N GLU A 264 12.71 -8.98 15.58
CA GLU A 264 13.70 -9.92 15.01
C GLU A 264 15.14 -9.44 15.29
N ASN A 265 15.41 -8.14 15.17
CA ASN A 265 16.73 -7.56 15.43
C ASN A 265 17.11 -7.57 16.93
N GLU A 266 16.15 -7.33 17.83
CA GLU A 266 16.38 -7.41 19.29
C GLU A 266 16.56 -8.86 19.78
N GLY A 267 15.90 -9.84 19.14
CA GLY A 267 16.02 -11.26 19.44
C GLY A 267 17.36 -11.84 18.98
N GLY A 268 17.91 -11.36 17.86
CA GLY A 268 19.20 -11.81 17.31
C GLY A 268 20.41 -11.42 18.17
N ASP A 269 20.35 -10.28 18.85
CA ASP A 269 21.46 -9.80 19.70
C ASP A 269 21.58 -10.56 21.03
N ARG A 270 20.49 -11.20 21.48
CA ARG A 270 20.50 -12.01 22.72
C ARG A 270 21.06 -13.41 22.54
N SER A 271 21.12 -13.94 21.32
CA SER A 271 21.67 -15.28 21.06
C SER A 271 23.18 -15.27 20.82
N ALA A 272 23.78 -14.17 20.42
CA ALA A 272 25.23 -14.04 20.19
C ALA A 272 26.05 -13.79 21.47
N GLY A 273 25.40 -13.47 22.60
CA GLY A 273 26.07 -13.16 23.89
C GLY A 273 26.35 -14.37 24.80
N ASN A 274 25.88 -15.57 24.46
CA ASN A 274 25.92 -16.70 25.37
C ASN A 274 26.90 -17.83 24.99
N GLU A 275 27.71 -17.69 23.92
CA GLU A 275 28.66 -18.73 23.51
C GLU A 275 30.12 -18.51 23.97
N HIS A 276 30.42 -17.46 24.78
CA HIS A 276 31.79 -17.16 25.21
C HIS A 276 32.05 -17.35 26.73
N ALA A 277 31.22 -18.12 27.45
CA ALA A 277 31.40 -18.32 28.89
C ALA A 277 31.46 -19.80 29.31
N GLN A 278 31.99 -20.70 28.49
CA GLN A 278 32.37 -22.05 28.95
C GLN A 278 33.61 -22.54 28.19
N GLY A 279 34.75 -22.35 28.78
CA GLY A 279 36.01 -22.87 28.23
C GLY A 279 37.24 -22.42 29.03
N GLY A 280 37.32 -22.79 30.30
CA GLY A 280 38.51 -22.52 31.10
C GLY A 280 38.49 -23.24 32.43
N SER A 281 38.90 -24.52 32.44
CA SER A 281 39.70 -25.13 33.53
C SER A 281 39.72 -26.64 33.37
N GLU A 282 40.93 -27.16 33.45
CA GLU A 282 41.43 -28.54 33.61
C GLU A 282 42.35 -28.90 32.42
N ASP A 283 43.64 -29.16 32.50
CA ASP A 283 44.47 -29.78 33.56
C ASP A 283 45.97 -29.52 33.28
N GLU A 284 46.73 -29.60 34.34
CA GLU A 284 48.17 -30.04 34.56
C GLU A 284 49.13 -30.08 33.37
#